data_ccb2e6b54b50f3f0b5b080945a44e67a
#
_entry.id   ccb2e6b54b50f3f0b5b080945a44e67a
#
_cell.length_a   1.000
_cell.length_b   1.000
_cell.length_c   1.000
_cell.angle_alpha   90.00
_cell.angle_beta   90.00
_cell.angle_gamma   90.00
#
_symmetry.space_group_name_H-M   'P 1'
#
loop_
_entity.id
_entity.type
_entity.pdbx_description
1 polymer ?
#
loop_
_entity_poly.entity_id
_entity_poly.type
_entity_poly.pdbx_seq_one_letter_code
_entity_poly.pdbx_strand_id
1 'polypeptide(L)'
;MIAPATLAEFAAAVRSAPRVLAVGAGTKPRLSAVEAVKISTRDLRGIVEYEPSEFTFTALAGTPLAEIGAALAEHGQYLPFDPLLVAAGGTLGGAVATGLAGPGRFRFGGVRDFILGVRFVDGLGRLLRLGGKVVKNAAGFDVPKFLVGSLGRFGAIGEVTFKVFPRPEATLTLELPFDPATLTRFARSRYEPDALDVPPGGQTLLVRLAGPGRAIEACAAEIGGRIVDGAVWDRIRETPWRFATAITPAEMPHYAAAHVSGAGSVAWSMEPPPCGLTLRGPEPLWLGDRPRHAIEDAVKLALDPHGRFPGLDD
;
A
#
# COMPACT_ATOMS: atom_id res chain seq x y z
N MET A 1 -16.59 -11.95 -16.13
CA MET A 1 -16.26 -11.14 -14.93
C MET A 1 -17.56 -10.55 -14.42
N ILE A 2 -17.86 -10.68 -13.13
CA ILE A 2 -19.07 -10.12 -12.50
C ILE A 2 -18.70 -8.70 -12.01
N ALA A 3 -19.56 -7.70 -12.21
CA ALA A 3 -19.31 -6.30 -11.89
C ALA A 3 -20.44 -5.71 -11.02
N PRO A 4 -20.43 -5.95 -9.69
CA PRO A 4 -21.42 -5.39 -8.77
C PRO A 4 -21.19 -3.89 -8.56
N ALA A 5 -22.29 -3.14 -8.43
CA ALA A 5 -22.25 -1.70 -8.14
C ALA A 5 -22.62 -1.41 -6.65
N THR A 6 -23.18 -2.36 -5.94
CA THR A 6 -23.56 -2.23 -4.54
C THR A 6 -22.93 -3.31 -3.66
N LEU A 7 -22.80 -3.04 -2.37
CA LEU A 7 -22.28 -4.02 -1.42
C LEU A 7 -23.17 -5.29 -1.32
N ALA A 8 -24.48 -5.13 -1.53
CA ALA A 8 -25.41 -6.26 -1.55
C ALA A 8 -25.17 -7.17 -2.76
N GLU A 9 -25.02 -6.58 -3.96
CA GLU A 9 -24.67 -7.30 -5.18
C GLU A 9 -23.28 -7.93 -5.06
N PHE A 10 -22.32 -7.23 -4.42
CA PHE A 10 -20.97 -7.74 -4.18
C PHE A 10 -20.99 -9.01 -3.31
N ALA A 11 -21.79 -9.01 -2.22
CA ALA A 11 -22.00 -10.19 -1.41
C ALA A 11 -22.68 -11.32 -2.18
N ALA A 12 -23.68 -11.01 -3.02
CA ALA A 12 -24.31 -11.97 -3.90
C ALA A 12 -23.33 -12.57 -4.92
N ALA A 13 -22.46 -11.74 -5.50
CA ALA A 13 -21.43 -12.18 -6.43
C ALA A 13 -20.41 -13.13 -5.76
N VAL A 14 -20.04 -12.89 -4.52
CA VAL A 14 -19.17 -13.81 -3.76
C VAL A 14 -19.86 -15.17 -3.56
N ARG A 15 -21.17 -15.21 -3.33
CA ARG A 15 -21.92 -16.47 -3.18
C ARG A 15 -22.13 -17.23 -4.48
N SER A 16 -22.05 -16.56 -5.63
CA SER A 16 -22.45 -17.11 -6.93
C SER A 16 -21.54 -18.20 -7.50
N ALA A 17 -20.33 -18.38 -6.95
CA ALA A 17 -19.38 -19.37 -7.42
C ALA A 17 -18.59 -20.02 -6.26
N PRO A 18 -18.11 -21.25 -6.44
CA PRO A 18 -17.37 -21.96 -5.40
C PRO A 18 -16.00 -21.33 -5.14
N ARG A 19 -15.40 -20.68 -6.15
CA ARG A 19 -14.10 -20.00 -6.01
C ARG A 19 -14.13 -18.64 -6.70
N VAL A 20 -13.83 -17.59 -5.95
CA VAL A 20 -13.94 -16.19 -6.40
C VAL A 20 -12.72 -15.37 -5.96
N LEU A 21 -12.42 -14.31 -6.72
CA LEU A 21 -11.43 -13.31 -6.34
C LEU A 21 -11.91 -11.91 -6.75
N ALA A 22 -11.93 -10.99 -5.80
CA ALA A 22 -12.18 -9.58 -6.06
C ALA A 22 -10.97 -8.93 -6.75
N VAL A 23 -11.21 -8.16 -7.81
CA VAL A 23 -10.16 -7.50 -8.62
C VAL A 23 -10.55 -6.05 -8.85
N GLY A 24 -9.63 -5.12 -8.49
CA GLY A 24 -9.76 -3.69 -8.77
C GLY A 24 -9.35 -3.37 -10.22
N ALA A 25 -8.45 -2.39 -10.39
CA ALA A 25 -7.97 -1.97 -11.70
C ALA A 25 -7.02 -2.97 -12.41
N GLY A 26 -6.56 -4.01 -11.71
CA GLY A 26 -5.64 -4.99 -12.29
C GLY A 26 -4.21 -4.46 -12.52
N THR A 27 -3.83 -3.39 -11.83
CA THR A 27 -2.50 -2.77 -11.97
C THR A 27 -1.34 -3.68 -11.56
N LYS A 28 -1.61 -4.79 -10.89
CA LYS A 28 -0.66 -5.83 -10.48
C LYS A 28 -1.19 -7.20 -10.91
N PRO A 29 -1.09 -7.53 -12.21
CA PRO A 29 -1.84 -8.65 -12.80
C PRO A 29 -1.48 -10.02 -12.21
N ARG A 30 -0.23 -10.23 -11.75
CA ARG A 30 0.17 -11.52 -11.17
C ARG A 30 -0.64 -11.88 -9.92
N LEU A 31 -1.04 -10.88 -9.12
CA LEU A 31 -1.80 -11.10 -7.89
C LEU A 31 -3.21 -11.68 -8.12
N SER A 32 -3.72 -11.51 -9.33
CA SER A 32 -5.02 -12.07 -9.75
C SER A 32 -4.91 -13.19 -10.79
N ALA A 33 -3.70 -13.63 -11.13
CA ALA A 33 -3.45 -14.74 -12.06
C ALA A 33 -3.66 -16.09 -11.37
N VAL A 34 -4.88 -16.35 -10.93
CA VAL A 34 -5.31 -17.56 -10.23
C VAL A 34 -6.63 -18.04 -10.82
N GLU A 35 -6.87 -19.34 -10.83
CA GLU A 35 -8.13 -19.92 -11.30
C GLU A 35 -9.25 -19.64 -10.28
N ALA A 36 -10.08 -18.66 -10.60
CA ALA A 36 -11.23 -18.23 -9.82
C ALA A 36 -12.14 -17.34 -10.67
N VAL A 37 -13.43 -17.30 -10.38
CA VAL A 37 -14.34 -16.32 -10.96
C VAL A 37 -13.96 -14.93 -10.47
N LYS A 38 -13.63 -14.02 -11.41
CA LYS A 38 -13.23 -12.65 -11.09
C LYS A 38 -14.46 -11.78 -10.86
N ILE A 39 -14.45 -11.09 -9.71
CA ILE A 39 -15.46 -10.08 -9.36
C ILE A 39 -14.77 -8.71 -9.47
N SER A 40 -15.20 -7.91 -10.43
CA SER A 40 -14.68 -6.54 -10.61
C SER A 40 -15.24 -5.63 -9.52
N THR A 41 -14.37 -4.87 -8.86
CA THR A 41 -14.83 -3.82 -7.92
C THR A 41 -14.93 -2.45 -8.60
N ARG A 42 -14.70 -2.33 -9.91
CA ARG A 42 -14.64 -1.03 -10.61
C ARG A 42 -15.91 -0.21 -10.50
N ASP A 43 -17.08 -0.87 -10.49
CA ASP A 43 -18.39 -0.21 -10.38
C ASP A 43 -18.80 -0.02 -8.91
N LEU A 44 -18.13 -0.71 -7.98
CA LEU A 44 -18.27 -0.53 -6.54
C LEU A 44 -17.38 0.64 -6.09
N ARG A 45 -17.72 1.88 -6.49
CA ARG A 45 -16.88 3.07 -6.34
C ARG A 45 -17.65 4.27 -5.80
N GLY A 46 -16.91 5.20 -5.22
CA GLY A 46 -17.36 6.46 -4.67
C GLY A 46 -16.92 6.65 -3.23
N ILE A 47 -16.75 7.91 -2.84
CA ILE A 47 -16.52 8.31 -1.45
C ILE A 47 -17.89 8.30 -0.77
N VAL A 48 -18.05 7.44 0.22
CA VAL A 48 -19.32 7.26 0.98
C VAL A 48 -19.47 8.36 2.02
N GLU A 49 -18.35 8.74 2.62
CA GLU A 49 -18.32 9.76 3.67
C GLU A 49 -16.92 10.38 3.74
N TYR A 50 -16.86 11.69 3.95
CA TYR A 50 -15.63 12.39 4.19
C TYR A 50 -15.84 13.47 5.25
N GLU A 51 -15.06 13.39 6.32
CA GLU A 51 -15.10 14.32 7.46
C GLU A 51 -13.73 15.00 7.58
N PRO A 52 -13.49 16.11 6.87
CA PRO A 52 -12.21 16.80 6.87
C PRO A 52 -11.74 17.23 8.25
N SER A 53 -12.66 17.65 9.14
CA SER A 53 -12.35 18.05 10.51
C SER A 53 -11.85 16.91 11.39
N GLU A 54 -12.28 15.68 11.09
CA GLU A 54 -11.88 14.46 11.81
C GLU A 54 -10.72 13.73 11.10
N PHE A 55 -10.23 14.26 9.99
CA PHE A 55 -9.18 13.65 9.18
C PHE A 55 -9.49 12.20 8.78
N THR A 56 -10.74 11.92 8.42
CA THR A 56 -11.17 10.58 8.02
C THR A 56 -12.06 10.60 6.79
N PHE A 57 -11.96 9.53 5.97
CA PHE A 57 -12.92 9.25 4.92
C PHE A 57 -13.26 7.77 4.87
N THR A 58 -14.42 7.47 4.30
CA THR A 58 -14.88 6.12 3.96
C THR A 58 -15.19 6.08 2.48
N ALA A 59 -14.64 5.10 1.76
CA ALA A 59 -14.90 4.92 0.34
C ALA A 59 -15.04 3.44 -0.04
N LEU A 60 -15.76 3.19 -1.12
CA LEU A 60 -15.92 1.85 -1.70
C LEU A 60 -14.61 1.36 -2.31
N ALA A 61 -14.38 0.06 -2.29
CA ALA A 61 -13.09 -0.56 -2.63
C ALA A 61 -12.62 -0.31 -4.07
N GLY A 62 -13.54 -0.11 -5.00
CA GLY A 62 -13.23 0.19 -6.40
C GLY A 62 -12.95 1.66 -6.69
N THR A 63 -13.06 2.55 -5.70
CA THR A 63 -12.78 3.98 -5.88
C THR A 63 -11.33 4.20 -6.30
N PRO A 64 -11.08 4.90 -7.43
CA PRO A 64 -9.73 5.23 -7.85
C PRO A 64 -9.01 6.09 -6.81
N LEU A 65 -7.74 5.79 -6.55
CA LEU A 65 -6.91 6.59 -5.64
C LEU A 65 -6.73 8.04 -6.12
N ALA A 66 -6.80 8.27 -7.44
CA ALA A 66 -6.79 9.61 -8.01
C ALA A 66 -8.02 10.44 -7.61
N GLU A 67 -9.22 9.82 -7.61
CA GLU A 67 -10.47 10.45 -7.17
C GLU A 67 -10.41 10.82 -5.68
N ILE A 68 -9.92 9.89 -4.85
CA ILE A 68 -9.71 10.13 -3.42
C ILE A 68 -8.70 11.26 -3.22
N GLY A 69 -7.56 11.20 -3.91
CA GLY A 69 -6.51 12.23 -3.81
C GLY A 69 -7.00 13.63 -4.20
N ALA A 70 -7.87 13.73 -5.22
CA ALA A 70 -8.49 15.00 -5.62
C ALA A 70 -9.41 15.56 -4.53
N ALA A 71 -10.32 14.73 -4.00
CA ALA A 71 -11.22 15.15 -2.92
C ALA A 71 -10.47 15.56 -1.65
N LEU A 72 -9.42 14.86 -1.26
CA LEU A 72 -8.59 15.22 -0.12
C LEU A 72 -7.84 16.53 -0.35
N ALA A 73 -7.38 16.78 -1.57
CA ALA A 73 -6.64 18.00 -1.92
C ALA A 73 -7.50 19.28 -1.79
N GLU A 74 -8.81 19.19 -2.02
CA GLU A 74 -9.75 20.31 -1.83
C GLU A 74 -9.74 20.84 -0.38
N HIS A 75 -9.36 19.99 0.58
CA HIS A 75 -9.26 20.32 2.00
C HIS A 75 -7.81 20.36 2.51
N GLY A 76 -6.83 20.45 1.61
CA GLY A 76 -5.41 20.47 1.98
C GLY A 76 -4.94 19.19 2.68
N GLN A 77 -5.55 18.04 2.38
CA GLN A 77 -5.22 16.76 2.98
C GLN A 77 -4.64 15.78 1.94
N TYR A 78 -4.03 14.69 2.40
CA TYR A 78 -3.43 13.68 1.52
C TYR A 78 -3.23 12.33 2.24
N LEU A 79 -2.85 11.32 1.47
CA LEU A 79 -2.42 10.00 1.96
C LEU A 79 -0.87 9.96 2.00
N PRO A 80 -0.25 10.11 3.18
CA PRO A 80 1.19 10.31 3.28
C PRO A 80 2.04 9.04 3.04
N PHE A 81 1.42 7.86 2.99
CA PHE A 81 2.12 6.61 2.64
C PHE A 81 2.43 6.47 1.14
N ASP A 82 2.18 7.50 0.34
CA ASP A 82 2.46 7.54 -1.09
C ASP A 82 1.85 6.35 -1.86
N PRO A 83 0.53 6.32 -2.11
CA PRO A 83 -0.10 5.25 -2.87
C PRO A 83 0.58 5.01 -4.22
N LEU A 84 0.74 3.73 -4.60
CA LEU A 84 1.38 3.32 -5.84
C LEU A 84 0.40 3.22 -7.01
N LEU A 85 0.88 3.52 -8.23
CA LEU A 85 0.16 3.32 -9.49
C LEU A 85 -1.18 4.07 -9.54
N VAL A 86 -1.20 5.30 -9.01
CA VAL A 86 -2.37 6.17 -8.98
C VAL A 86 -2.78 6.55 -10.40
N ALA A 87 -1.83 6.98 -11.24
CA ALA A 87 -2.07 7.33 -12.64
C ALA A 87 -2.49 6.12 -13.48
N ALA A 88 -2.05 4.91 -13.10
CA ALA A 88 -2.47 3.66 -13.73
C ALA A 88 -3.88 3.20 -13.29
N GLY A 89 -4.59 4.00 -12.51
CA GLY A 89 -5.95 3.73 -12.04
C GLY A 89 -6.02 2.83 -10.81
N GLY A 90 -4.97 2.78 -9.99
CA GLY A 90 -4.98 2.04 -8.73
C GLY A 90 -6.20 2.37 -7.87
N THR A 91 -6.81 1.36 -7.23
CA THR A 91 -8.02 1.48 -6.40
C THR A 91 -7.73 1.35 -4.92
N LEU A 92 -8.60 1.91 -4.08
CA LEU A 92 -8.48 1.84 -2.61
C LEU A 92 -8.40 0.39 -2.10
N GLY A 93 -9.33 -0.47 -2.53
CA GLY A 93 -9.34 -1.88 -2.15
C GLY A 93 -8.10 -2.64 -2.65
N GLY A 94 -7.59 -2.27 -3.85
CA GLY A 94 -6.34 -2.81 -4.37
C GLY A 94 -5.11 -2.41 -3.55
N ALA A 95 -5.06 -1.17 -3.05
CA ALA A 95 -4.00 -0.71 -2.15
C ALA A 95 -4.04 -1.45 -0.80
N VAL A 96 -5.23 -1.61 -0.20
CA VAL A 96 -5.40 -2.38 1.04
C VAL A 96 -5.03 -3.84 0.83
N ALA A 97 -5.58 -4.49 -0.20
CA ALA A 97 -5.32 -5.90 -0.46
C ALA A 97 -3.83 -6.20 -0.67
N THR A 98 -3.09 -5.30 -1.29
CA THR A 98 -1.65 -5.50 -1.51
C THR A 98 -0.77 -5.05 -0.34
N GLY A 99 -1.22 -4.11 0.47
CA GLY A 99 -0.44 -3.55 1.57
C GLY A 99 0.80 -2.78 1.14
N LEU A 100 0.96 -2.56 -0.17
CA LEU A 100 2.12 -1.87 -0.72
C LEU A 100 1.96 -0.35 -0.59
N ALA A 101 3.04 0.31 -0.21
CA ALA A 101 3.12 1.75 -0.01
C ALA A 101 4.42 2.27 -0.64
N GLY A 102 4.40 3.54 -1.03
CA GLY A 102 5.57 4.21 -1.60
C GLY A 102 6.51 4.80 -0.54
N PRO A 103 7.37 5.74 -0.96
CA PRO A 103 8.48 6.27 -0.14
C PRO A 103 8.07 6.86 1.22
N GLY A 104 6.91 7.53 1.30
CA GLY A 104 6.39 8.12 2.54
C GLY A 104 6.13 7.12 3.67
N ARG A 105 6.12 5.82 3.34
CA ARG A 105 6.09 4.75 4.34
C ARG A 105 7.19 4.89 5.39
N PHE A 106 8.31 5.47 5.03
CA PHE A 106 9.42 5.64 5.97
C PHE A 106 9.01 6.44 7.21
N ARG A 107 8.38 7.59 7.01
CA ARG A 107 7.97 8.49 8.10
C ARG A 107 6.63 8.10 8.73
N PHE A 108 5.66 7.75 7.89
CA PHE A 108 4.26 7.70 8.30
C PHE A 108 3.73 6.29 8.51
N GLY A 109 4.52 5.27 8.15
CA GLY A 109 4.04 3.90 8.10
C GLY A 109 3.36 3.56 6.76
N GLY A 110 2.92 2.32 6.62
CA GLY A 110 2.24 1.83 5.42
C GLY A 110 0.72 1.89 5.53
N VAL A 111 0.04 1.30 4.55
CA VAL A 111 -1.43 1.22 4.46
C VAL A 111 -2.09 0.77 5.76
N ARG A 112 -1.43 -0.15 6.50
CA ARG A 112 -1.89 -0.71 7.77
C ARG A 112 -2.01 0.36 8.89
N ASP A 113 -1.21 1.41 8.81
CA ASP A 113 -1.18 2.45 9.83
C ASP A 113 -2.29 3.50 9.63
N PHE A 114 -2.99 3.44 8.48
CA PHE A 114 -4.04 4.38 8.11
C PHE A 114 -5.44 3.79 8.15
N ILE A 115 -5.58 2.47 8.04
CA ILE A 115 -6.89 1.80 8.04
C ILE A 115 -7.52 1.82 9.44
N LEU A 116 -8.77 2.28 9.53
CA LEU A 116 -9.56 2.35 10.76
C LEU A 116 -10.70 1.34 10.76
N GLY A 117 -11.30 1.10 9.60
CA GLY A 117 -12.43 0.21 9.47
C GLY A 117 -12.54 -0.40 8.09
N VAL A 118 -13.26 -1.51 8.00
CA VAL A 118 -13.50 -2.22 6.76
C VAL A 118 -14.90 -2.85 6.75
N ARG A 119 -15.54 -2.82 5.57
CA ARG A 119 -16.64 -3.75 5.25
C ARG A 119 -16.14 -4.70 4.18
N PHE A 120 -16.28 -5.97 4.42
CA PHE A 120 -15.80 -7.02 3.52
C PHE A 120 -16.77 -8.20 3.51
N VAL A 121 -16.70 -9.01 2.48
CA VAL A 121 -17.50 -10.22 2.36
C VAL A 121 -16.62 -11.42 2.67
N ASP A 122 -17.02 -12.24 3.64
CA ASP A 122 -16.32 -13.45 4.02
C ASP A 122 -16.62 -14.65 3.07
N GLY A 123 -15.99 -15.80 3.30
CA GLY A 123 -16.17 -17.00 2.50
C GLY A 123 -17.58 -17.62 2.61
N LEU A 124 -18.39 -17.24 3.61
CA LEU A 124 -19.79 -17.60 3.71
C LEU A 124 -20.69 -16.63 2.93
N GLY A 125 -20.13 -15.57 2.35
CA GLY A 125 -20.86 -14.55 1.63
C GLY A 125 -21.60 -13.56 2.54
N ARG A 126 -21.19 -13.44 3.80
CA ARG A 126 -21.71 -12.47 4.75
C ARG A 126 -20.96 -11.16 4.61
N LEU A 127 -21.70 -10.06 4.52
CA LEU A 127 -21.13 -8.73 4.58
C LEU A 127 -20.87 -8.34 6.05
N LEU A 128 -19.63 -8.27 6.43
CA LEU A 128 -19.17 -7.96 7.78
C LEU A 128 -18.64 -6.52 7.84
N ARG A 129 -18.83 -5.85 8.98
CA ARG A 129 -18.25 -4.55 9.28
C ARG A 129 -17.42 -4.67 10.55
N LEU A 130 -16.12 -4.34 10.46
CA LEU A 130 -15.18 -4.41 11.57
C LEU A 130 -14.33 -3.14 11.62
N GLY A 131 -13.93 -2.74 12.84
CA GLY A 131 -13.35 -1.43 13.08
C GLY A 131 -14.40 -0.33 13.10
N GLY A 132 -13.98 0.93 13.01
CA GLY A 132 -14.85 2.10 13.08
C GLY A 132 -14.13 3.34 12.60
N LYS A 133 -14.67 4.52 12.95
CA LYS A 133 -14.07 5.82 12.66
C LYS A 133 -13.11 6.30 13.77
N VAL A 134 -13.02 5.58 14.88
CA VAL A 134 -12.21 5.96 16.03
C VAL A 134 -10.85 5.28 15.99
N VAL A 135 -9.82 6.03 16.28
CA VAL A 135 -8.40 5.58 16.23
C VAL A 135 -8.10 4.49 17.26
N LYS A 136 -8.91 4.36 18.31
CA LYS A 136 -8.69 3.38 19.38
C LYS A 136 -9.85 2.39 19.45
N ASN A 137 -9.62 1.18 18.99
CA ASN A 137 -10.50 0.03 19.18
C ASN A 137 -9.79 -0.94 20.15
N ALA A 138 -10.24 -0.98 21.39
CA ALA A 138 -9.49 -1.60 22.49
C ALA A 138 -9.76 -3.09 22.70
N ALA A 139 -10.66 -3.70 21.95
CA ALA A 139 -11.07 -5.09 22.19
C ALA A 139 -11.05 -5.93 20.91
N GLY A 140 -10.32 -7.04 20.96
CA GLY A 140 -10.36 -8.09 19.95
C GLY A 140 -9.26 -8.02 18.88
N PHE A 141 -9.36 -8.92 17.90
CA PHE A 141 -8.44 -9.02 16.78
C PHE A 141 -8.69 -7.90 15.75
N ASP A 142 -7.64 -7.18 15.37
CA ASP A 142 -7.73 -6.05 14.44
C ASP A 142 -7.81 -6.55 12.97
N VAL A 143 -9.01 -6.95 12.57
CA VAL A 143 -9.27 -7.47 11.21
C VAL A 143 -9.00 -6.43 10.11
N PRO A 144 -9.36 -5.13 10.26
CA PRO A 144 -8.97 -4.13 9.27
C PRO A 144 -7.48 -4.17 8.95
N LYS A 145 -6.62 -4.14 9.95
CA LYS A 145 -5.16 -4.23 9.76
C LYS A 145 -4.70 -5.58 9.25
N PHE A 146 -5.38 -6.67 9.60
CA PHE A 146 -5.08 -8.02 9.11
C PHE A 146 -5.35 -8.15 7.61
N LEU A 147 -6.39 -7.49 7.10
CA LEU A 147 -6.72 -7.53 5.67
C LEU A 147 -5.75 -6.73 4.79
N VAL A 148 -4.90 -5.88 5.37
CA VAL A 148 -3.83 -5.21 4.63
C VAL A 148 -2.75 -6.24 4.24
N GLY A 149 -2.50 -6.37 2.94
CA GLY A 149 -1.58 -7.38 2.40
C GLY A 149 -2.20 -8.76 2.21
N SER A 150 -3.51 -8.91 2.43
CA SER A 150 -4.23 -10.18 2.32
C SER A 150 -4.34 -10.75 0.90
N LEU A 151 -4.04 -9.95 -0.12
CA LEU A 151 -4.18 -10.28 -1.56
C LEU A 151 -5.59 -10.79 -1.92
N GLY A 152 -6.62 -10.50 -1.10
CA GLY A 152 -7.97 -11.02 -1.28
C GLY A 152 -8.14 -12.50 -0.91
N ARG A 153 -7.22 -13.08 -0.14
CA ARG A 153 -7.22 -14.50 0.23
C ARG A 153 -8.07 -14.82 1.46
N PHE A 154 -8.44 -13.81 2.25
CA PHE A 154 -9.23 -13.97 3.48
C PHE A 154 -10.65 -13.42 3.38
N GLY A 155 -10.95 -12.69 2.32
CA GLY A 155 -12.23 -12.04 2.10
C GLY A 155 -12.18 -11.01 0.98
N ALA A 156 -13.34 -10.60 0.50
CA ALA A 156 -13.48 -9.60 -0.55
C ALA A 156 -13.77 -8.22 0.07
N ILE A 157 -12.83 -7.28 -0.03
CA ILE A 157 -12.92 -5.93 0.54
C ILE A 157 -13.94 -5.13 -0.28
N GLY A 158 -14.96 -4.56 0.39
CA GLY A 158 -16.03 -3.79 -0.24
C GLY A 158 -15.98 -2.30 0.07
N GLU A 159 -15.62 -1.91 1.29
CA GLU A 159 -15.56 -0.51 1.75
C GLU A 159 -14.44 -0.37 2.79
N VAL A 160 -13.78 0.77 2.80
CA VAL A 160 -12.66 1.04 3.72
C VAL A 160 -12.79 2.43 4.30
N THR A 161 -12.51 2.55 5.62
CA THR A 161 -12.35 3.82 6.32
C THR A 161 -10.87 4.05 6.62
N PHE A 162 -10.35 5.21 6.21
CA PHE A 162 -8.98 5.64 6.43
C PHE A 162 -8.89 6.94 7.22
N LYS A 163 -7.81 7.09 7.99
CA LYS A 163 -7.35 8.41 8.43
C LYS A 163 -6.48 9.05 7.35
N VAL A 164 -6.47 10.37 7.31
CA VAL A 164 -5.65 11.19 6.40
C VAL A 164 -4.84 12.21 7.18
N PHE A 165 -3.94 12.91 6.51
CA PHE A 165 -3.07 13.91 7.14
C PHE A 165 -3.18 15.25 6.41
N PRO A 166 -2.90 16.37 7.10
CA PRO A 166 -2.75 17.65 6.44
C PRO A 166 -1.53 17.62 5.52
N ARG A 167 -1.67 18.21 4.34
CA ARG A 167 -0.57 18.35 3.38
C ARG A 167 0.48 19.30 3.94
N PRO A 168 1.77 18.98 3.87
CA PRO A 168 2.82 19.90 4.29
C PRO A 168 2.82 21.17 3.41
N GLU A 169 3.24 22.31 3.99
CA GLU A 169 3.33 23.60 3.31
C GLU A 169 4.26 23.53 2.10
N ALA A 170 5.41 22.88 2.26
CA ALA A 170 6.40 22.67 1.21
C ALA A 170 7.09 21.32 1.33
N THR A 171 7.66 20.87 0.23
CA THR A 171 8.54 19.69 0.15
C THR A 171 9.81 20.05 -0.61
N LEU A 172 10.93 19.46 -0.21
CA LEU A 172 12.22 19.62 -0.87
C LEU A 172 12.90 18.26 -0.98
N THR A 173 13.54 18.01 -2.11
CA THR A 173 14.26 16.75 -2.34
C THR A 173 15.75 17.01 -2.49
N LEU A 174 16.55 16.31 -1.70
CA LEU A 174 18.00 16.30 -1.78
C LEU A 174 18.50 14.98 -2.35
N GLU A 175 19.54 15.08 -3.15
CA GLU A 175 20.37 13.95 -3.59
C GLU A 175 21.76 14.06 -2.95
N LEU A 176 22.19 12.99 -2.31
CA LEU A 176 23.46 12.87 -1.59
C LEU A 176 24.21 11.64 -2.07
N PRO A 177 25.56 11.59 -1.97
CA PRO A 177 26.27 10.34 -2.05
C PRO A 177 25.74 9.34 -1.02
N PHE A 178 25.52 8.09 -1.46
CA PHE A 178 25.05 7.04 -0.57
C PHE A 178 26.19 6.24 0.03
N ASP A 179 26.13 6.06 1.32
CA ASP A 179 26.79 5.00 2.08
C ASP A 179 25.88 4.54 3.24
N PRO A 180 26.05 3.33 3.79
CA PRO A 180 25.20 2.82 4.86
C PRO A 180 25.21 3.68 6.13
N ALA A 181 26.32 4.35 6.44
CA ALA A 181 26.42 5.24 7.60
C ALA A 181 25.57 6.50 7.39
N THR A 182 25.58 7.05 6.17
CA THR A 182 24.72 8.19 5.79
C THR A 182 23.25 7.83 5.93
N LEU A 183 22.80 6.66 5.46
CA LEU A 183 21.41 6.21 5.63
C LEU A 183 21.02 6.12 7.10
N THR A 184 21.86 5.48 7.93
CA THR A 184 21.61 5.34 9.38
C THR A 184 21.55 6.70 10.08
N ARG A 185 22.45 7.62 9.70
CA ARG A 185 22.48 8.99 10.25
C ARG A 185 21.18 9.72 9.94
N PHE A 186 20.69 9.67 8.70
CA PHE A 186 19.44 10.33 8.33
C PHE A 186 18.21 9.68 8.94
N ALA A 187 18.16 8.35 9.00
CA ALA A 187 17.05 7.61 9.58
C ALA A 187 16.81 7.94 11.08
N ARG A 188 17.87 8.43 11.77
CA ARG A 188 17.82 8.81 13.19
C ARG A 188 18.06 10.32 13.43
N SER A 189 18.03 11.11 12.36
CA SER A 189 18.36 12.53 12.45
C SER A 189 17.20 13.37 12.97
N ARG A 190 17.54 14.55 13.50
CA ARG A 190 16.58 15.60 13.87
C ARG A 190 15.85 16.22 12.68
N TYR A 191 16.30 15.96 11.46
CA TYR A 191 15.68 16.49 10.23
C TYR A 191 14.37 15.80 9.88
N GLU A 192 14.12 14.62 10.47
CA GLU A 192 12.88 13.86 10.30
C GLU A 192 12.40 13.75 8.85
N PRO A 193 13.22 13.21 7.95
CA PRO A 193 12.85 13.13 6.54
C PRO A 193 11.58 12.31 6.33
N ASP A 194 10.76 12.70 5.35
CA ASP A 194 9.55 11.97 4.97
C ASP A 194 9.85 10.68 4.22
N ALA A 195 10.91 10.69 3.41
CA ALA A 195 11.34 9.52 2.66
C ALA A 195 12.86 9.46 2.55
N LEU A 196 13.39 8.25 2.55
CA LEU A 196 14.80 7.91 2.35
C LEU A 196 14.88 6.71 1.39
N ASP A 197 15.28 6.98 0.15
CA ASP A 197 15.32 5.96 -0.90
C ASP A 197 16.69 5.95 -1.59
N VAL A 198 17.10 4.75 -1.99
CA VAL A 198 18.33 4.52 -2.76
C VAL A 198 17.94 4.04 -4.15
N PRO A 199 18.15 4.84 -5.20
CA PRO A 199 17.87 4.44 -6.58
C PRO A 199 18.74 3.25 -7.05
N PRO A 200 18.36 2.58 -8.14
CA PRO A 200 19.19 1.56 -8.78
C PRO A 200 20.61 2.06 -9.04
N GLY A 201 21.59 1.19 -8.80
CA GLY A 201 23.02 1.53 -8.85
C GLY A 201 23.65 1.80 -7.49
N GLY A 202 22.83 2.08 -6.46
CA GLY A 202 23.27 2.16 -5.08
C GLY A 202 24.32 3.23 -4.77
N GLN A 203 24.38 4.32 -5.57
CA GLN A 203 25.41 5.37 -5.42
C GLN A 203 24.87 6.65 -4.78
N THR A 204 23.56 6.84 -4.79
CA THR A 204 22.93 8.07 -4.30
C THR A 204 21.84 7.76 -3.29
N LEU A 205 21.63 8.68 -2.35
CA LEU A 205 20.52 8.69 -1.40
C LEU A 205 19.60 9.86 -1.74
N LEU A 206 18.34 9.57 -1.98
CA LEU A 206 17.29 10.57 -2.10
C LEU A 206 16.68 10.81 -0.71
N VAL A 207 16.62 12.07 -0.31
CA VAL A 207 16.06 12.53 0.97
C VAL A 207 14.91 13.48 0.67
N ARG A 208 13.69 13.17 1.11
CA ARG A 208 12.57 14.09 1.04
C ARG A 208 12.34 14.74 2.39
N LEU A 209 12.40 16.07 2.41
CA LEU A 209 12.03 16.89 3.55
C LEU A 209 10.64 17.50 3.29
N ALA A 210 9.82 17.61 4.34
CA ALA A 210 8.51 18.23 4.26
C ALA A 210 8.20 19.02 5.53
N GLY A 211 7.51 20.15 5.37
CA GLY A 211 7.15 21.02 6.49
C GLY A 211 7.07 22.49 6.10
N PRO A 212 7.23 23.43 7.07
CA PRO A 212 7.29 24.87 6.77
C PRO A 212 8.47 25.21 5.87
N GLY A 213 8.23 25.98 4.79
CA GLY A 213 9.20 26.23 3.74
C GLY A 213 10.57 26.69 4.24
N ARG A 214 10.60 27.73 5.09
CA ARG A 214 11.87 28.24 5.66
C ARG A 214 12.61 27.20 6.51
N ALA A 215 11.87 26.32 7.21
CA ALA A 215 12.50 25.29 8.06
C ALA A 215 13.19 24.23 7.21
N ILE A 216 12.52 23.73 6.15
CA ILE A 216 13.11 22.72 5.28
C ILE A 216 14.27 23.27 4.44
N GLU A 217 14.24 24.55 4.04
CA GLU A 217 15.35 25.25 3.37
C GLU A 217 16.58 25.32 4.29
N ALA A 218 16.40 25.69 5.56
CA ALA A 218 17.48 25.72 6.53
C ALA A 218 18.07 24.32 6.77
N CYS A 219 17.22 23.30 6.92
CA CYS A 219 17.66 21.92 7.02
C CYS A 219 18.43 21.48 5.78
N ALA A 220 17.94 21.81 4.59
CA ALA A 220 18.63 21.47 3.34
C ALA A 220 20.02 22.13 3.22
N ALA A 221 20.13 23.40 3.62
CA ALA A 221 21.41 24.12 3.65
C ALA A 221 22.41 23.48 4.63
N GLU A 222 21.94 23.01 5.79
CA GLU A 222 22.77 22.34 6.78
C GLU A 222 23.19 20.93 6.35
N ILE A 223 22.27 20.17 5.74
CA ILE A 223 22.53 18.82 5.23
C ILE A 223 23.52 18.86 4.07
N GLY A 224 23.36 19.84 3.20
CA GLY A 224 24.10 19.91 1.93
C GLY A 224 23.51 18.95 0.89
N GLY A 225 24.31 18.68 -0.16
CA GLY A 225 23.86 17.87 -1.28
C GLY A 225 23.23 18.68 -2.40
N ARG A 226 22.71 18.01 -3.41
CA ARG A 226 22.10 18.62 -4.58
C ARG A 226 20.58 18.65 -4.45
N ILE A 227 19.97 19.80 -4.57
CA ILE A 227 18.50 19.89 -4.68
C ILE A 227 18.10 19.35 -6.06
N VAL A 228 17.15 18.43 -6.07
CA VAL A 228 16.61 17.79 -7.27
C VAL A 228 15.11 17.95 -7.36
N ASP A 229 14.56 17.76 -8.58
CA ASP A 229 13.14 17.85 -8.83
C ASP A 229 12.38 16.75 -8.05
N GLY A 230 11.36 17.17 -7.29
CA GLY A 230 10.46 16.29 -6.54
C GLY A 230 9.66 15.30 -7.40
N ALA A 231 9.58 15.52 -8.72
CA ALA A 231 8.96 14.57 -9.66
C ALA A 231 9.63 13.18 -9.65
N VAL A 232 10.82 13.04 -9.05
CA VAL A 232 11.45 11.72 -8.84
C VAL A 232 10.56 10.79 -8.03
N TRP A 233 9.84 11.31 -7.03
CA TRP A 233 8.94 10.52 -6.19
C TRP A 233 7.72 10.02 -6.94
N ASP A 234 7.19 10.82 -7.87
CA ASP A 234 6.10 10.40 -8.75
C ASP A 234 6.54 9.28 -9.68
N ARG A 235 7.74 9.40 -10.27
CA ARG A 235 8.32 8.32 -11.08
C ARG A 235 8.44 7.02 -10.30
N ILE A 236 8.92 7.06 -9.05
CA ILE A 236 9.04 5.88 -8.19
C ILE A 236 7.68 5.24 -7.95
N ARG A 237 6.67 6.05 -7.60
CA ARG A 237 5.30 5.57 -7.29
C ARG A 237 4.58 5.00 -8.50
N GLU A 238 4.82 5.55 -9.69
CA GLU A 238 4.15 5.15 -10.93
C GLU A 238 4.92 4.10 -11.72
N THR A 239 6.14 3.74 -11.32
CA THR A 239 6.89 2.66 -11.96
C THR A 239 6.16 1.33 -11.78
N PRO A 240 5.91 0.58 -12.88
CA PRO A 240 5.19 -0.69 -12.83
C PRO A 240 6.14 -1.83 -12.41
N TRP A 241 6.67 -1.74 -11.20
CA TRP A 241 7.58 -2.73 -10.62
C TRP A 241 7.09 -4.15 -10.82
N ARG A 242 8.00 -5.07 -11.12
CA ARG A 242 7.67 -6.48 -11.29
C ARG A 242 7.69 -7.23 -9.98
N PHE A 243 8.56 -6.84 -9.05
CA PHE A 243 8.76 -7.53 -7.78
C PHE A 243 8.84 -6.53 -6.63
N ALA A 244 8.37 -6.98 -5.46
CA ALA A 244 8.50 -6.28 -4.18
C ALA A 244 9.07 -7.26 -3.14
N THR A 245 10.19 -6.89 -2.52
CA THR A 245 10.86 -7.71 -1.51
C THR A 245 10.98 -6.92 -0.22
N ALA A 246 10.50 -7.48 0.89
CA ALA A 246 10.83 -6.97 2.21
C ALA A 246 12.29 -7.31 2.52
N ILE A 247 13.07 -6.30 2.88
CA ILE A 247 14.50 -6.46 3.19
C ILE A 247 14.84 -5.75 4.50
N THR A 248 16.02 -6.02 4.99
CA THR A 248 16.66 -5.25 6.07
C THR A 248 17.76 -4.36 5.50
N PRO A 249 18.17 -3.29 6.20
CA PRO A 249 19.29 -2.47 5.75
C PRO A 249 20.59 -3.25 5.51
N ALA A 250 20.81 -4.35 6.23
CA ALA A 250 21.98 -5.22 6.04
C ALA A 250 21.95 -5.98 4.72
N GLU A 251 20.78 -6.23 4.15
CA GLU A 251 20.61 -6.95 2.88
C GLU A 251 20.70 -6.03 1.65
N MET A 252 20.68 -4.72 1.82
CA MET A 252 20.70 -3.75 0.71
C MET A 252 21.80 -4.01 -0.34
N PRO A 253 23.03 -4.42 0.03
CA PRO A 253 24.07 -4.70 -0.98
C PRO A 253 23.67 -5.77 -1.99
N HIS A 254 22.82 -6.73 -1.62
CA HIS A 254 22.32 -7.76 -2.53
C HIS A 254 21.27 -7.25 -3.53
N TYR A 255 20.76 -6.03 -3.32
CA TYR A 255 19.71 -5.39 -4.10
C TYR A 255 20.18 -4.12 -4.81
N ALA A 256 21.48 -4.01 -5.15
CA ALA A 256 22.04 -2.81 -5.77
C ALA A 256 21.38 -2.43 -7.12
N ALA A 257 20.84 -3.41 -7.86
CA ALA A 257 20.10 -3.16 -9.10
C ALA A 257 18.63 -2.76 -8.86
N ALA A 258 18.13 -2.85 -7.63
CA ALA A 258 16.77 -2.49 -7.26
C ALA A 258 16.67 -1.04 -6.80
N HIS A 259 15.46 -0.50 -6.81
CA HIS A 259 15.14 0.71 -6.06
C HIS A 259 14.82 0.33 -4.62
N VAL A 260 15.57 0.84 -3.66
CA VAL A 260 15.39 0.54 -2.24
C VAL A 260 14.69 1.70 -1.55
N SER A 261 13.52 1.43 -0.99
CA SER A 261 12.68 2.42 -0.30
C SER A 261 12.66 2.21 1.22
N GLY A 262 12.21 3.26 1.91
CA GLY A 262 11.91 3.22 3.34
C GLY A 262 13.14 2.91 4.18
N ALA A 263 14.26 3.55 3.89
CA ALA A 263 15.53 3.35 4.58
C ALA A 263 16.01 1.89 4.61
N GLY A 264 15.80 1.16 3.52
CA GLY A 264 16.24 -0.23 3.40
C GLY A 264 15.21 -1.27 3.88
N SER A 265 13.93 -0.94 3.86
CA SER A 265 12.87 -1.87 4.27
C SER A 265 12.17 -2.60 3.13
N VAL A 266 12.23 -2.06 1.91
CA VAL A 266 11.63 -2.64 0.70
C VAL A 266 12.55 -2.43 -0.49
N ALA A 267 12.77 -3.49 -1.28
CA ALA A 267 13.41 -3.43 -2.59
C ALA A 267 12.36 -3.65 -3.70
N TRP A 268 12.35 -2.75 -4.67
CA TRP A 268 11.52 -2.81 -5.87
C TRP A 268 12.40 -3.15 -7.06
N SER A 269 12.12 -4.22 -7.78
CA SER A 269 12.95 -4.65 -8.89
C SER A 269 12.17 -4.98 -10.16
N MET A 270 12.86 -4.90 -11.29
CA MET A 270 12.39 -5.35 -12.59
C MET A 270 12.86 -6.78 -12.89
N GLU A 271 13.95 -7.20 -12.28
CA GLU A 271 14.52 -8.54 -12.38
C GLU A 271 14.11 -9.40 -11.17
N PRO A 272 13.96 -10.72 -11.34
CA PRO A 272 13.57 -11.62 -10.26
C PRO A 272 14.60 -11.59 -9.12
N PRO A 273 14.19 -11.21 -7.89
CA PRO A 273 15.04 -11.32 -6.71
C PRO A 273 15.06 -12.76 -6.17
N PRO A 274 15.96 -13.10 -5.23
CA PRO A 274 15.98 -14.41 -4.58
C PRO A 274 14.69 -14.76 -3.84
N CYS A 275 14.01 -13.76 -3.28
CA CYS A 275 12.72 -13.91 -2.62
C CYS A 275 11.87 -12.66 -2.81
N GLY A 276 10.56 -12.78 -2.61
CA GLY A 276 9.65 -11.64 -2.69
C GLY A 276 8.32 -11.95 -3.35
N LEU A 277 7.49 -10.92 -3.46
CA LEU A 277 6.18 -10.97 -4.09
C LEU A 277 6.29 -10.56 -5.56
N THR A 278 5.80 -11.40 -6.45
CA THR A 278 5.66 -11.10 -7.87
C THR A 278 4.40 -10.26 -8.10
N LEU A 279 4.56 -9.08 -8.66
CA LEU A 279 3.47 -8.18 -9.02
C LEU A 279 3.06 -8.33 -10.48
N ARG A 280 4.05 -8.62 -11.35
CA ARG A 280 3.91 -8.73 -12.81
C ARG A 280 4.86 -9.79 -13.34
N GLY A 281 4.41 -10.49 -14.39
CA GLY A 281 5.23 -11.50 -15.06
C GLY A 281 4.70 -12.92 -14.82
N PRO A 282 5.36 -13.92 -15.43
CA PRO A 282 4.96 -15.31 -15.38
C PRO A 282 5.46 -16.05 -14.12
N GLU A 283 6.33 -15.45 -13.35
CA GLU A 283 6.97 -16.06 -12.20
C GLU A 283 5.93 -16.48 -11.15
N PRO A 284 6.25 -17.40 -10.23
CA PRO A 284 5.41 -17.76 -9.09
C PRO A 284 4.98 -16.53 -8.30
N LEU A 285 3.83 -16.59 -7.61
CA LEU A 285 3.35 -15.49 -6.77
C LEU A 285 4.39 -15.08 -5.73
N TRP A 286 5.01 -16.04 -5.10
CA TRP A 286 6.10 -15.88 -4.16
C TRP A 286 7.38 -16.48 -4.72
N LEU A 287 8.45 -15.70 -4.71
CA LEU A 287 9.81 -16.18 -4.96
C LEU A 287 10.45 -16.51 -3.62
N GLY A 288 11.17 -17.61 -3.54
CA GLY A 288 11.72 -18.11 -2.27
C GLY A 288 10.63 -18.52 -1.27
N ASP A 289 11.01 -18.64 -0.01
CA ASP A 289 10.08 -19.00 1.05
C ASP A 289 9.17 -17.83 1.43
N ARG A 290 7.86 -18.04 1.39
CA ARG A 290 6.89 -17.08 1.91
C ARG A 290 6.94 -17.09 3.44
N PRO A 291 7.07 -15.93 4.10
CA PRO A 291 6.88 -15.88 5.54
C PRO A 291 5.47 -16.37 5.92
N ARG A 292 5.39 -17.36 6.79
CA ARG A 292 4.13 -17.92 7.29
C ARG A 292 3.94 -17.57 8.76
N HIS A 293 2.74 -17.15 9.10
CA HIS A 293 2.35 -16.92 10.49
C HIS A 293 1.29 -17.94 10.89
N ALA A 294 1.47 -18.61 12.03
CA ALA A 294 0.55 -19.65 12.52
C ALA A 294 -0.92 -19.17 12.62
N ILE A 295 -1.14 -17.86 12.81
CA ILE A 295 -2.48 -17.28 12.85
C ILE A 295 -3.18 -17.24 11.48
N GLU A 296 -2.44 -17.27 10.36
CA GLU A 296 -3.01 -17.16 9.02
C GLU A 296 -3.98 -18.31 8.72
N ASP A 297 -3.57 -19.54 9.00
CA ASP A 297 -4.42 -20.72 8.75
C ASP A 297 -5.67 -20.69 9.62
N ALA A 298 -5.55 -20.31 10.90
CA ALA A 298 -6.69 -20.17 11.79
C ALA A 298 -7.68 -19.10 11.33
N VAL A 299 -7.18 -17.95 10.90
CA VAL A 299 -8.03 -16.86 10.37
C VAL A 299 -8.62 -17.25 9.02
N LYS A 300 -7.86 -17.92 8.14
CA LYS A 300 -8.37 -18.45 6.88
C LYS A 300 -9.54 -19.39 7.12
N LEU A 301 -9.39 -20.34 8.01
CA LEU A 301 -10.47 -21.28 8.36
C LEU A 301 -11.68 -20.56 8.94
N ALA A 302 -11.48 -19.56 9.79
CA ALA A 302 -12.57 -18.80 10.42
C ALA A 302 -13.34 -17.92 9.43
N LEU A 303 -12.65 -17.26 8.50
CA LEU A 303 -13.24 -16.34 7.53
C LEU A 303 -13.67 -17.03 6.23
N ASP A 304 -13.06 -18.16 5.87
CA ASP A 304 -13.31 -18.86 4.62
C ASP A 304 -13.29 -20.38 4.80
N PRO A 305 -14.20 -20.94 5.60
CA PRO A 305 -14.21 -22.37 5.95
C PRO A 305 -14.42 -23.30 4.75
N HIS A 306 -14.92 -22.79 3.64
CA HIS A 306 -15.20 -23.55 2.41
C HIS A 306 -14.17 -23.35 1.31
N GLY A 307 -13.09 -22.58 1.56
CA GLY A 307 -12.05 -22.33 0.56
C GLY A 307 -12.54 -21.56 -0.67
N ARG A 308 -13.52 -20.65 -0.48
CA ARG A 308 -14.09 -19.85 -1.56
C ARG A 308 -13.11 -18.86 -2.15
N PHE A 309 -12.21 -18.32 -1.37
CA PHE A 309 -11.10 -17.49 -1.84
C PHE A 309 -9.87 -18.35 -2.13
N PRO A 310 -8.99 -17.96 -3.08
CA PRO A 310 -7.75 -18.66 -3.36
C PRO A 310 -6.93 -18.94 -2.10
N GLY A 311 -6.05 -19.93 -2.17
CA GLY A 311 -5.09 -20.25 -1.12
C GLY A 311 -4.06 -19.11 -0.94
N LEU A 312 -3.31 -19.17 0.15
CA LEU A 312 -2.33 -18.13 0.49
C LEU A 312 -1.12 -18.14 -0.44
N ASP A 313 -0.85 -19.28 -1.07
CA ASP A 313 0.30 -19.49 -1.95
C ASP A 313 -0.10 -19.52 -3.46
N ASP A 314 -1.39 -19.32 -3.79
CA ASP A 314 -1.92 -19.36 -5.16
C ASP A 314 -1.60 -18.10 -5.98
#